data_94e69d42f82a97faa6b5ac61c02a7932
#
_entry.id   94e69d42f82a97faa6b5ac61c02a7932
#
_cell.length_a   1.000
_cell.length_b   1.000
_cell.length_c   1.000
_cell.angle_alpha   90.00
_cell.angle_beta   90.00
_cell.angle_gamma   90.00
#
_symmetry.space_group_name_H-M   'P 1'
#
loop_
_entity.id
_entity.type
_entity.pdbx_description
1 polymer ?
#
loop_
_entity_poly.entity_id
_entity_poly.type
_entity_poly.pdbx_seq_one_letter_code
_entity_poly.pdbx_strand_id
1 'polypeptide(L)'
;MRKSFIQILLIALVSLSLFAGENRWTIKGPDAGSPARIVFDPADSSIVYAATSNGVFRSSDGGQHWTVGAGTLGTPFGDVAVASGDPQKVFASSVYGLYKSSNRGVTWSLAHGFGSFKVAVSANGSVVYSVSTGGPIRSTDGGVTFGSAGSGFPAFTSVASLNIDPQNADTVYAALLSNAGVYKSTDGAAHWSAANSGLTASAYYSLIIDPLLSSVLYAGAGPGRIFKSIDAGSSWTELTNGLGNSFYRSMAISASTIIAVTDAGFYKSTNEGSSWSGPSQPGADTAVAVDPKNAANILLVSNFNLLRSTNGGSNFTTAASGLTAAYTQSISADPRNESIIYASGAPGIFKSIDHGESWTSLLATLTQSIVVDPFDSQTVYAITSGNFRRSVNGGAAWADFSTGLPSTAVGILADPLTPGTLYTVSNGAPHKKAGTAAWTIKNSGLPAGTFAAFIAIDPNNASVLYTGGSFGVYKSTNAGDSWTSASSGLSASGAGGISIDRFDSNHLLTWVNSSGFESTNGGTSWTPFATTAGRQAILLAFDPSTPGRIYNSSSDAVERSNDGGKTWFSVSAGLGKSHGNVFVISPTGNSLFAGGIDGGVWVFHFARSRAVVH
;
A
#
# COMPACT_ATOMS: atom_id res chain seq x y z
N MET A 1 -9.41 -19.42 72.08
CA MET A 1 -9.37 -19.95 70.68
C MET A 1 -10.22 -19.02 69.79
N ARG A 2 -9.59 -18.04 69.15
CA ARG A 2 -10.26 -17.19 68.19
C ARG A 2 -9.71 -17.56 66.81
N LYS A 3 -10.56 -18.08 65.92
CA LYS A 3 -10.25 -18.32 64.51
C LYS A 3 -10.49 -17.03 63.73
N SER A 4 -9.43 -16.43 63.21
CA SER A 4 -9.52 -15.33 62.25
C SER A 4 -9.79 -15.92 60.86
N PHE A 5 -10.90 -15.53 60.26
CA PHE A 5 -11.17 -15.73 58.83
C PHE A 5 -10.47 -14.60 58.03
N ILE A 6 -9.50 -14.96 57.23
CA ILE A 6 -8.95 -14.06 56.21
C ILE A 6 -9.84 -14.21 54.96
N GLN A 7 -10.64 -13.18 54.68
CA GLN A 7 -11.32 -13.04 53.41
C GLN A 7 -10.30 -12.54 52.36
N ILE A 8 -9.96 -13.42 51.44
CA ILE A 8 -9.19 -13.01 50.24
C ILE A 8 -10.17 -12.31 49.29
N LEU A 9 -10.05 -10.99 49.21
CA LEU A 9 -10.76 -10.18 48.25
C LEU A 9 -10.06 -10.37 46.88
N LEU A 10 -10.66 -11.16 45.99
CA LEU A 10 -10.24 -11.30 44.62
C LEU A 10 -10.66 -10.03 43.88
N ILE A 11 -9.76 -9.07 43.78
CA ILE A 11 -9.93 -7.91 42.90
C ILE A 11 -9.72 -8.43 41.48
N ALA A 12 -10.81 -8.63 40.74
CA ALA A 12 -10.77 -8.80 39.31
C ALA A 12 -10.23 -7.48 38.71
N LEU A 13 -8.96 -7.47 38.38
CA LEU A 13 -8.40 -6.44 37.48
C LEU A 13 -9.08 -6.61 36.13
N VAL A 14 -10.19 -5.93 35.92
CA VAL A 14 -10.63 -5.58 34.58
C VAL A 14 -9.53 -4.66 34.01
N SER A 15 -8.69 -5.20 33.17
CA SER A 15 -7.78 -4.40 32.35
C SER A 15 -8.65 -3.51 31.46
N LEU A 16 -8.93 -2.27 31.93
CA LEU A 16 -9.29 -1.22 31.00
C LEU A 16 -8.08 -1.08 30.06
N SER A 17 -8.18 -1.64 28.88
CA SER A 17 -7.32 -1.26 27.76
C SER A 17 -7.58 0.22 27.51
N LEU A 18 -6.74 1.09 28.06
CA LEU A 18 -6.61 2.46 27.60
C LEU A 18 -6.27 2.35 26.11
N PHE A 19 -7.17 2.82 25.24
CA PHE A 19 -6.86 2.94 23.82
C PHE A 19 -5.64 3.85 23.69
N ALA A 20 -4.48 3.25 23.45
CA ALA A 20 -3.27 4.01 23.19
C ALA A 20 -3.49 4.77 21.88
N GLY A 21 -3.53 6.10 21.95
CA GLY A 21 -3.67 6.94 20.76
C GLY A 21 -4.93 7.80 20.70
N GLU A 22 -5.61 8.07 21.82
CA GLU A 22 -6.71 9.06 21.84
C GLU A 22 -6.28 10.39 21.22
N ASN A 23 -7.11 10.92 20.29
CA ASN A 23 -6.85 12.13 19.50
C ASN A 23 -5.57 12.06 18.62
N ARG A 24 -5.15 10.87 18.24
CA ARG A 24 -4.01 10.66 17.35
C ARG A 24 -4.25 9.45 16.46
N TRP A 25 -3.86 9.55 15.20
CA TRP A 25 -3.84 8.41 14.29
C TRP A 25 -2.75 7.43 14.68
N THR A 26 -3.12 6.16 14.70
CA THR A 26 -2.19 5.05 14.89
C THR A 26 -2.45 4.02 13.80
N ILE A 27 -1.37 3.46 13.25
CA ILE A 27 -1.52 2.35 12.31
C ILE A 27 -1.68 1.05 13.10
N LYS A 28 -2.66 0.25 12.72
CA LYS A 28 -3.04 -0.97 13.44
C LYS A 28 -3.04 -2.24 12.58
N GLY A 29 -2.51 -2.17 11.40
CA GLY A 29 -2.51 -3.30 10.45
C GLY A 29 -3.44 -3.05 9.27
N PRO A 30 -3.92 -4.10 8.58
CA PRO A 30 -3.55 -5.50 8.83
C PRO A 30 -2.08 -5.81 8.52
N ASP A 31 -1.58 -6.90 9.14
CA ASP A 31 -0.22 -7.39 8.94
C ASP A 31 -0.11 -8.03 7.55
N ALA A 32 0.34 -7.26 6.60
CA ALA A 32 0.63 -7.65 5.24
C ALA A 32 1.47 -6.56 4.58
N GLY A 33 2.08 -6.84 3.45
CA GLY A 33 2.80 -5.83 2.70
C GLY A 33 3.66 -6.43 1.61
N SER A 34 3.95 -5.59 0.64
CA SER A 34 4.82 -5.89 -0.48
C SER A 34 6.07 -5.01 -0.40
N PRO A 35 7.09 -5.39 0.37
CA PRO A 35 8.35 -4.65 0.38
C PRO A 35 8.92 -4.50 -1.03
N ALA A 36 9.32 -3.30 -1.37
CA ALA A 36 10.03 -3.04 -2.62
C ALA A 36 11.45 -3.60 -2.59
N ARG A 37 12.05 -3.68 -1.38
CA ARG A 37 13.38 -4.24 -1.14
C ARG A 37 13.45 -4.92 0.23
N ILE A 38 14.13 -6.07 0.27
CA ILE A 38 14.45 -6.80 1.50
C ILE A 38 15.96 -7.02 1.54
N VAL A 39 16.59 -6.78 2.70
CA VAL A 39 18.03 -6.98 2.87
C VAL A 39 18.31 -7.59 4.25
N PHE A 40 19.05 -8.70 4.28
CA PHE A 40 19.62 -9.23 5.51
C PHE A 40 20.80 -8.37 5.98
N ASP A 41 20.95 -8.21 7.28
CA ASP A 41 22.17 -7.69 7.88
C ASP A 41 23.31 -8.69 7.62
N PRO A 42 24.41 -8.29 6.97
CA PRO A 42 25.49 -9.20 6.60
C PRO A 42 26.26 -9.77 7.80
N ALA A 43 26.18 -9.11 8.95
CA ALA A 43 26.83 -9.56 10.19
C ALA A 43 25.92 -10.40 11.08
N ASP A 44 24.59 -10.32 10.92
CA ASP A 44 23.62 -10.99 11.80
C ASP A 44 22.34 -11.38 11.02
N SER A 45 22.21 -12.65 10.67
CA SER A 45 21.07 -13.20 9.93
C SER A 45 19.71 -13.07 10.65
N SER A 46 19.71 -12.77 11.95
CA SER A 46 18.46 -12.47 12.66
C SER A 46 17.92 -11.09 12.31
N ILE A 47 18.76 -10.17 11.85
CA ILE A 47 18.38 -8.81 11.51
C ILE A 47 18.08 -8.72 10.01
N VAL A 48 16.90 -8.22 9.69
CA VAL A 48 16.45 -8.01 8.31
C VAL A 48 15.77 -6.66 8.21
N TYR A 49 15.92 -6.00 7.06
CA TYR A 49 15.28 -4.73 6.74
C TYR A 49 14.34 -4.90 5.54
N ALA A 50 13.19 -4.24 5.60
CA ALA A 50 12.21 -4.18 4.53
C ALA A 50 11.85 -2.72 4.23
N ALA A 51 12.17 -2.26 3.03
CA ALA A 51 11.71 -0.97 2.52
C ALA A 51 10.31 -1.13 1.96
N THR A 52 9.35 -0.40 2.51
CA THR A 52 7.93 -0.51 2.15
C THR A 52 7.35 0.86 1.84
N SER A 53 6.16 0.87 1.25
CA SER A 53 5.37 2.08 1.07
C SER A 53 5.02 2.81 2.37
N ASN A 54 5.11 2.16 3.54
CA ASN A 54 4.72 2.72 4.84
C ASN A 54 5.87 2.89 5.83
N GLY A 55 7.10 2.76 5.41
CA GLY A 55 8.28 2.91 6.27
C GLY A 55 9.37 1.89 5.97
N VAL A 56 10.45 1.99 6.72
CA VAL A 56 11.47 0.94 6.79
C VAL A 56 11.17 0.07 8.01
N PHE A 57 10.88 -1.20 7.78
CA PHE A 57 10.65 -2.18 8.83
C PHE A 57 11.92 -2.96 9.12
N ARG A 58 12.10 -3.32 10.39
CA ARG A 58 13.21 -4.11 10.89
C ARG A 58 12.69 -5.35 11.60
N SER A 59 13.24 -6.51 11.25
CA SER A 59 13.10 -7.75 12.01
C SER A 59 14.36 -7.98 12.85
N SER A 60 14.22 -8.70 13.97
CA SER A 60 15.31 -9.19 14.80
C SER A 60 15.27 -10.71 15.02
N ASP A 61 14.46 -11.42 14.23
CA ASP A 61 14.26 -12.87 14.31
C ASP A 61 14.24 -13.55 12.92
N GLY A 62 15.01 -13.00 11.99
CA GLY A 62 15.17 -13.55 10.63
C GLY A 62 13.92 -13.37 9.76
N GLY A 63 13.15 -12.31 9.99
CA GLY A 63 11.99 -11.94 9.17
C GLY A 63 10.68 -12.56 9.61
N GLN A 64 10.55 -13.05 10.86
CA GLN A 64 9.28 -13.59 11.36
C GLN A 64 8.36 -12.48 11.89
N HIS A 65 8.93 -11.54 12.67
CA HIS A 65 8.21 -10.38 13.20
C HIS A 65 8.92 -9.10 12.81
N TRP A 66 8.14 -8.04 12.58
CA TRP A 66 8.62 -6.77 12.07
C TRP A 66 8.20 -5.60 12.96
N THR A 67 9.09 -4.63 13.10
CA THR A 67 8.83 -3.36 13.75
C THR A 67 9.26 -2.22 12.84
N VAL A 68 8.48 -1.14 12.79
CA VAL A 68 8.86 0.03 11.99
C VAL A 68 10.02 0.78 12.64
N GLY A 69 11.00 1.20 11.85
CA GLY A 69 12.09 2.06 12.30
C GLY A 69 11.58 3.46 12.68
N ALA A 70 11.90 3.91 13.88
CA ALA A 70 11.42 5.21 14.36
C ALA A 70 11.90 6.35 13.44
N GLY A 71 10.96 7.19 13.01
CA GLY A 71 11.19 8.29 12.06
C GLY A 71 10.91 7.95 10.59
N THR A 72 10.45 6.73 10.27
CA THR A 72 10.14 6.32 8.88
C THR A 72 8.66 6.06 8.64
N LEU A 73 7.87 5.86 9.69
CA LEU A 73 6.45 5.52 9.58
C LEU A 73 5.68 6.52 8.71
N GLY A 74 4.89 6.00 7.78
CA GLY A 74 4.08 6.80 6.86
C GLY A 74 4.89 7.47 5.73
N THR A 75 6.15 7.06 5.54
CA THR A 75 6.99 7.53 4.43
C THR A 75 7.27 6.34 3.50
N PRO A 76 7.00 6.44 2.17
CA PRO A 76 7.30 5.36 1.23
C PRO A 76 8.79 5.27 0.94
N PHE A 77 9.33 4.05 1.01
CA PHE A 77 10.71 3.72 0.69
C PHE A 77 10.78 2.69 -0.44
N GLY A 78 11.63 2.96 -1.42
CA GLY A 78 11.84 2.09 -2.58
C GLY A 78 13.10 1.22 -2.50
N ASP A 79 14.04 1.54 -1.59
CA ASP A 79 15.28 0.79 -1.45
C ASP A 79 15.88 0.94 -0.05
N VAL A 80 16.69 -0.05 0.36
CA VAL A 80 17.44 -0.06 1.62
C VAL A 80 18.79 -0.76 1.43
N ALA A 81 19.86 -0.22 2.02
CA ALA A 81 21.22 -0.74 1.94
C ALA A 81 21.90 -0.70 3.31
N VAL A 82 22.65 -1.77 3.64
CA VAL A 82 23.40 -1.95 4.88
C VAL A 82 24.89 -1.94 4.59
N ALA A 83 25.67 -1.19 5.37
CA ALA A 83 27.12 -1.20 5.27
C ALA A 83 27.66 -2.53 5.82
N SER A 84 28.26 -3.36 4.96
CA SER A 84 28.62 -4.75 5.31
C SER A 84 29.69 -4.90 6.38
N GLY A 85 30.58 -3.93 6.50
CA GLY A 85 31.65 -3.87 7.53
C GLY A 85 31.28 -3.02 8.75
N ASP A 86 30.19 -2.24 8.68
CA ASP A 86 29.65 -1.46 9.80
C ASP A 86 28.12 -1.46 9.77
N PRO A 87 27.47 -2.56 10.15
CA PRO A 87 26.02 -2.71 10.06
C PRO A 87 25.19 -1.76 10.93
N GLN A 88 25.84 -0.97 11.79
CA GLN A 88 25.17 0.15 12.47
C GLN A 88 24.63 1.16 11.46
N LYS A 89 25.30 1.29 10.31
CA LYS A 89 24.97 2.24 9.26
C LYS A 89 24.06 1.60 8.23
N VAL A 90 22.85 2.10 8.16
CA VAL A 90 21.83 1.69 7.21
C VAL A 90 21.27 2.92 6.51
N PHE A 91 21.05 2.82 5.20
CA PHE A 91 20.50 3.90 4.37
C PHE A 91 19.25 3.43 3.66
N ALA A 92 18.28 4.31 3.49
CA ALA A 92 17.04 4.00 2.78
C ALA A 92 16.60 5.16 1.89
N SER A 93 16.19 4.85 0.67
CA SER A 93 15.77 5.84 -0.34
C SER A 93 14.26 6.00 -0.37
N SER A 94 13.82 7.26 -0.42
CA SER A 94 12.42 7.67 -0.52
C SER A 94 12.26 8.78 -1.56
N VAL A 95 11.08 8.91 -2.14
CA VAL A 95 10.73 10.07 -2.99
C VAL A 95 10.84 11.41 -2.24
N TYR A 96 10.83 11.38 -0.90
CA TYR A 96 11.01 12.56 -0.04
C TYR A 96 12.47 12.80 0.39
N GLY A 97 13.39 11.90 0.04
CA GLY A 97 14.81 12.04 0.34
C GLY A 97 15.51 10.73 0.70
N LEU A 98 16.77 10.84 1.04
CA LEU A 98 17.59 9.75 1.54
C LEU A 98 17.64 9.82 3.07
N TYR A 99 17.33 8.71 3.72
CA TYR A 99 17.35 8.56 5.17
C TYR A 99 18.53 7.71 5.61
N LYS A 100 19.05 7.97 6.82
CA LYS A 100 20.10 7.16 7.45
C LYS A 100 19.77 6.76 8.87
N SER A 101 20.24 5.60 9.25
CA SER A 101 20.33 5.12 10.63
C SER A 101 21.78 4.87 10.99
N SER A 102 22.14 5.13 12.25
CA SER A 102 23.45 4.82 12.85
C SER A 102 23.34 3.82 14.00
N ASN A 103 22.19 3.14 14.13
CA ASN A 103 21.89 2.19 15.19
C ASN A 103 21.09 0.97 14.67
N ARG A 104 21.54 0.41 13.53
CA ARG A 104 20.93 -0.78 12.91
C ARG A 104 19.44 -0.62 12.64
N GLY A 105 19.01 0.53 12.12
CA GLY A 105 17.63 0.75 11.71
C GLY A 105 16.62 0.95 12.85
N VAL A 106 17.05 1.13 14.10
CA VAL A 106 16.15 1.41 15.23
C VAL A 106 15.58 2.82 15.11
N THR A 107 16.43 3.80 14.80
CA THR A 107 16.01 5.18 14.54
C THR A 107 16.60 5.70 13.24
N TRP A 108 15.89 6.60 12.59
CA TRP A 108 16.22 7.15 11.29
C TRP A 108 16.12 8.67 11.28
N SER A 109 16.98 9.30 10.50
CA SER A 109 16.95 10.73 10.22
C SER A 109 17.13 11.00 8.74
N LEU A 110 16.56 12.10 8.25
CA LEU A 110 16.77 12.56 6.88
C LEU A 110 18.24 12.97 6.71
N ALA A 111 18.94 12.34 5.76
CA ALA A 111 20.33 12.65 5.41
C ALA A 111 20.39 13.65 4.23
N HIS A 112 19.44 13.56 3.27
CA HIS A 112 19.40 14.43 2.10
C HIS A 112 17.96 14.63 1.64
N GLY A 113 17.55 15.87 1.39
CA GLY A 113 16.15 16.25 1.16
C GLY A 113 15.65 16.13 -0.30
N PHE A 114 16.48 15.75 -1.27
CA PHE A 114 16.03 15.51 -2.64
C PHE A 114 15.56 14.06 -2.79
N GLY A 115 14.46 13.87 -3.52
CA GLY A 115 13.90 12.56 -3.80
C GLY A 115 14.96 11.58 -4.30
N SER A 116 15.03 10.43 -3.67
CA SER A 116 16.01 9.38 -3.90
C SER A 116 15.30 8.08 -4.26
N PHE A 117 15.75 7.39 -5.31
CA PHE A 117 15.10 6.17 -5.82
C PHE A 117 15.90 4.90 -5.51
N LYS A 118 17.23 4.98 -5.52
CA LYS A 118 18.14 3.87 -5.24
C LYS A 118 19.28 4.32 -4.36
N VAL A 119 19.77 3.40 -3.52
CA VAL A 119 20.89 3.66 -2.61
C VAL A 119 21.86 2.47 -2.59
N ALA A 120 23.15 2.76 -2.61
CA ALA A 120 24.23 1.80 -2.39
C ALA A 120 25.26 2.39 -1.42
N VAL A 121 25.83 1.54 -0.54
CA VAL A 121 26.73 1.96 0.52
C VAL A 121 27.97 1.07 0.55
N SER A 122 29.15 1.68 0.77
CA SER A 122 30.41 0.95 0.94
C SER A 122 30.45 0.14 2.24
N ALA A 123 31.35 -0.83 2.32
CA ALA A 123 31.43 -1.73 3.46
C ALA A 123 31.59 -0.99 4.81
N ASN A 124 32.40 0.08 4.88
CA ASN A 124 32.59 0.88 6.07
C ASN A 124 31.53 1.98 6.28
N GLY A 125 30.58 2.12 5.34
CA GLY A 125 29.51 3.14 5.39
C GLY A 125 29.98 4.58 5.19
N SER A 126 31.21 4.82 4.71
CA SER A 126 31.71 6.17 4.46
C SER A 126 31.29 6.69 3.08
N VAL A 127 31.25 5.82 2.07
CA VAL A 127 30.83 6.18 0.71
C VAL A 127 29.40 5.74 0.50
N VAL A 128 28.55 6.68 0.07
CA VAL A 128 27.14 6.45 -0.23
C VAL A 128 26.83 7.00 -1.61
N TYR A 129 26.29 6.17 -2.47
CA TYR A 129 25.74 6.58 -3.76
C TYR A 129 24.20 6.51 -3.71
N SER A 130 23.59 7.48 -4.34
CA SER A 130 22.15 7.48 -4.55
C SER A 130 21.80 8.05 -5.92
N VAL A 131 20.62 7.68 -6.44
CA VAL A 131 20.09 8.27 -7.66
C VAL A 131 18.89 9.13 -7.31
N SER A 132 19.00 10.42 -7.59
CA SER A 132 17.95 11.41 -7.39
C SER A 132 17.29 11.79 -8.73
N THR A 133 16.28 12.65 -8.66
CA THR A 133 15.65 13.24 -9.86
C THR A 133 16.64 14.03 -10.73
N GLY A 134 17.73 14.52 -10.14
CA GLY A 134 18.82 15.23 -10.85
C GLY A 134 19.96 14.33 -11.35
N GLY A 135 19.85 13.01 -11.18
CA GLY A 135 20.88 12.03 -11.53
C GLY A 135 21.62 11.46 -10.31
N PRO A 136 22.74 10.74 -10.53
CA PRO A 136 23.56 10.18 -9.47
C PRO A 136 24.18 11.24 -8.55
N ILE A 137 24.19 10.97 -7.26
CA ILE A 137 24.86 11.77 -6.22
C ILE A 137 25.76 10.87 -5.37
N ARG A 138 26.81 11.44 -4.79
CA ARG A 138 27.80 10.74 -3.95
C ARG A 138 28.07 11.49 -2.66
N SER A 139 28.18 10.75 -1.58
CA SER A 139 28.77 11.17 -0.31
C SER A 139 30.06 10.39 -0.03
N THR A 140 31.04 11.02 0.62
CA THR A 140 32.27 10.37 1.11
C THR A 140 32.43 10.48 2.64
N ASP A 141 31.44 11.06 3.31
CA ASP A 141 31.42 11.38 4.74
C ASP A 141 30.26 10.68 5.50
N GLY A 142 29.79 9.53 4.94
CA GLY A 142 28.71 8.74 5.56
C GLY A 142 27.34 9.40 5.47
N GLY A 143 27.09 10.12 4.39
CA GLY A 143 25.79 10.74 4.12
C GLY A 143 25.57 12.05 4.88
N VAL A 144 26.61 12.78 5.23
CA VAL A 144 26.51 14.13 5.81
C VAL A 144 26.40 15.17 4.69
N THR A 145 27.26 15.05 3.67
CA THR A 145 27.19 15.90 2.48
C THR A 145 27.12 15.06 1.20
N PHE A 146 26.49 15.60 0.17
CA PHE A 146 26.36 14.97 -1.15
C PHE A 146 26.74 15.94 -2.26
N GLY A 147 27.50 15.43 -3.25
CA GLY A 147 27.85 16.11 -4.48
C GLY A 147 27.25 15.43 -5.71
N SER A 148 27.12 16.15 -6.82
CA SER A 148 26.76 15.57 -8.12
C SER A 148 27.82 14.56 -8.58
N ALA A 149 27.40 13.45 -9.18
CA ALA A 149 28.23 12.31 -9.55
C ALA A 149 27.78 11.68 -10.88
N GLY A 150 27.37 12.48 -11.87
CA GLY A 150 26.65 12.00 -13.04
C GLY A 150 27.30 12.23 -14.40
N SER A 151 28.58 12.62 -14.53
CA SER A 151 29.18 12.82 -15.84
C SER A 151 29.16 11.53 -16.67
N GLY A 152 28.59 11.60 -17.89
CA GLY A 152 28.40 10.44 -18.78
C GLY A 152 27.25 9.51 -18.41
N PHE A 153 26.52 9.78 -17.31
CA PHE A 153 25.31 9.02 -16.97
C PHE A 153 24.13 9.48 -17.86
N PRO A 154 23.33 8.56 -18.42
CA PRO A 154 22.22 8.95 -19.29
C PRO A 154 21.18 9.81 -18.55
N ALA A 155 20.78 10.91 -19.16
CA ALA A 155 19.75 11.78 -18.61
C ALA A 155 18.37 11.11 -18.66
N PHE A 156 17.51 11.42 -17.70
CA PHE A 156 16.09 10.98 -17.64
C PHE A 156 15.89 9.47 -17.68
N THR A 157 16.82 8.68 -17.15
CA THR A 157 16.73 7.23 -17.12
C THR A 157 16.26 6.72 -15.75
N SER A 158 15.36 5.72 -15.75
CA SER A 158 14.95 5.03 -14.55
C SER A 158 15.99 3.97 -14.18
N VAL A 159 16.55 4.06 -12.97
CA VAL A 159 17.52 3.10 -12.44
C VAL A 159 16.80 1.99 -11.70
N ALA A 160 16.97 0.76 -12.17
CA ALA A 160 16.40 -0.42 -11.53
C ALA A 160 17.27 -0.93 -10.36
N SER A 161 18.59 -0.85 -10.51
CA SER A 161 19.54 -1.34 -9.51
C SER A 161 20.79 -0.48 -9.49
N LEU A 162 21.30 -0.19 -8.29
CA LEU A 162 22.55 0.52 -8.03
C LEU A 162 23.41 -0.31 -7.08
N ASN A 163 24.65 -0.62 -7.45
CA ASN A 163 25.52 -1.51 -6.67
C ASN A 163 26.93 -0.99 -6.62
N ILE A 164 27.54 -1.01 -5.42
CA ILE A 164 28.98 -0.75 -5.20
C ILE A 164 29.71 -2.08 -5.26
N ASP A 165 30.89 -2.08 -5.86
CA ASP A 165 31.85 -3.18 -5.75
C ASP A 165 32.23 -3.36 -4.25
N PRO A 166 32.00 -4.55 -3.67
CA PRO A 166 32.26 -4.77 -2.24
C PRO A 166 33.73 -4.60 -1.84
N GLN A 167 34.66 -4.68 -2.80
CA GLN A 167 36.10 -4.57 -2.58
C GLN A 167 36.66 -3.19 -2.94
N ASN A 168 35.93 -2.40 -3.77
CA ASN A 168 36.37 -1.07 -4.21
C ASN A 168 35.21 -0.08 -4.26
N ALA A 169 35.12 0.79 -3.27
CA ALA A 169 34.04 1.75 -3.15
C ALA A 169 33.97 2.81 -4.28
N ASP A 170 35.02 2.98 -5.07
CA ASP A 170 35.02 3.88 -6.23
C ASP A 170 34.49 3.20 -7.51
N THR A 171 34.27 1.88 -7.47
CA THR A 171 33.62 1.14 -8.55
C THR A 171 32.13 0.96 -8.25
N VAL A 172 31.29 1.48 -9.13
CA VAL A 172 29.83 1.45 -8.98
C VAL A 172 29.15 1.11 -10.30
N TYR A 173 28.05 0.36 -10.23
CA TYR A 173 27.28 -0.11 -11.38
C TYR A 173 25.82 0.31 -11.25
N ALA A 174 25.19 0.65 -12.38
CA ALA A 174 23.76 0.94 -12.48
C ALA A 174 23.12 0.14 -13.62
N ALA A 175 22.04 -0.59 -13.32
CA ALA A 175 21.20 -1.21 -14.33
C ALA A 175 20.00 -0.31 -14.64
N LEU A 176 19.70 -0.11 -15.93
CA LEU A 176 18.69 0.83 -16.40
C LEU A 176 17.49 0.13 -17.02
N LEU A 177 16.28 0.63 -16.72
CA LEU A 177 15.01 0.12 -17.27
C LEU A 177 14.78 0.51 -18.75
N SER A 178 15.55 1.45 -19.27
CA SER A 178 15.53 1.85 -20.68
C SER A 178 16.58 1.09 -21.49
N ASN A 179 16.54 1.18 -22.81
CA ASN A 179 17.49 0.54 -23.75
C ASN A 179 18.97 0.94 -23.53
N ALA A 180 19.30 1.59 -22.44
CA ALA A 180 20.65 2.05 -22.13
C ALA A 180 21.56 0.96 -21.51
N GLY A 181 20.99 -0.12 -20.94
CA GLY A 181 21.76 -1.25 -20.44
C GLY A 181 22.35 -1.07 -19.04
N VAL A 182 23.58 -1.54 -18.85
CA VAL A 182 24.36 -1.42 -17.63
C VAL A 182 25.42 -0.33 -17.79
N TYR A 183 25.55 0.55 -16.81
CA TYR A 183 26.58 1.58 -16.73
C TYR A 183 27.53 1.30 -15.58
N LYS A 184 28.80 1.64 -15.77
CA LYS A 184 29.88 1.45 -14.80
C LYS A 184 30.67 2.74 -14.62
N SER A 185 31.06 3.02 -13.40
CA SER A 185 32.10 3.99 -13.03
C SER A 185 33.18 3.27 -12.24
N THR A 186 34.45 3.71 -12.38
CA THR A 186 35.62 3.20 -11.63
C THR A 186 36.35 4.32 -10.90
N ASP A 187 35.80 5.53 -10.90
CA ASP A 187 36.41 6.76 -10.35
C ASP A 187 35.47 7.48 -9.37
N GLY A 188 34.66 6.70 -8.66
CA GLY A 188 33.76 7.26 -7.65
C GLY A 188 32.55 7.96 -8.25
N ALA A 189 32.07 7.50 -9.38
CA ALA A 189 30.97 8.06 -10.15
C ALA A 189 31.25 9.46 -10.76
N ALA A 190 32.51 9.89 -10.82
CA ALA A 190 32.87 11.11 -11.55
C ALA A 190 32.57 10.96 -13.04
N HIS A 191 32.89 9.79 -13.62
CA HIS A 191 32.56 9.46 -15.00
C HIS A 191 31.89 8.09 -15.10
N TRP A 192 30.85 8.01 -15.92
CA TRP A 192 30.11 6.78 -16.23
C TRP A 192 30.29 6.40 -17.69
N SER A 193 30.43 5.11 -17.94
CA SER A 193 30.50 4.53 -19.28
C SER A 193 29.60 3.31 -19.41
N ALA A 194 29.10 3.06 -20.62
CA ALA A 194 28.31 1.88 -20.90
C ALA A 194 29.17 0.60 -20.76
N ALA A 195 28.65 -0.41 -20.09
CA ALA A 195 29.27 -1.73 -19.86
C ALA A 195 28.39 -2.81 -20.49
N ASN A 196 28.15 -2.74 -21.82
CA ASN A 196 27.07 -3.45 -22.51
C ASN A 196 27.54 -4.52 -23.51
N SER A 197 28.85 -4.80 -23.62
CA SER A 197 29.36 -5.79 -24.58
C SER A 197 28.77 -7.18 -24.29
N GLY A 198 27.98 -7.74 -25.24
CA GLY A 198 27.26 -8.99 -25.05
C GLY A 198 25.86 -8.88 -24.44
N LEU A 199 25.45 -7.71 -23.93
CA LEU A 199 24.08 -7.46 -23.50
C LEU A 199 23.18 -7.21 -24.71
N THR A 200 22.09 -7.94 -24.83
CA THR A 200 21.19 -7.93 -25.99
C THR A 200 19.72 -7.68 -25.64
N ALA A 201 19.42 -7.40 -24.36
CA ALA A 201 18.07 -7.08 -23.92
C ALA A 201 17.82 -5.54 -23.90
N SER A 202 16.57 -5.15 -23.95
CA SER A 202 16.15 -3.73 -23.99
C SER A 202 15.97 -3.09 -22.62
N ALA A 203 15.80 -3.89 -21.55
CA ALA A 203 15.60 -3.38 -20.19
C ALA A 203 16.19 -4.36 -19.16
N TYR A 204 16.87 -3.80 -18.15
CA TYR A 204 17.51 -4.56 -17.08
C TYR A 204 16.87 -4.18 -15.73
N TYR A 205 16.25 -5.16 -15.08
CA TYR A 205 15.45 -4.98 -13.87
C TYR A 205 16.23 -5.24 -12.59
N SER A 206 17.31 -6.01 -12.67
CA SER A 206 18.15 -6.36 -11.52
C SER A 206 19.60 -6.52 -11.92
N LEU A 207 20.49 -6.07 -11.05
CA LEU A 207 21.94 -6.32 -11.16
C LEU A 207 22.43 -6.73 -9.77
N ILE A 208 23.22 -7.78 -9.69
CA ILE A 208 23.90 -8.20 -8.46
C ILE A 208 25.38 -8.44 -8.74
N ILE A 209 26.21 -8.18 -7.73
CA ILE A 209 27.65 -8.47 -7.73
C ILE A 209 27.88 -9.61 -6.77
N ASP A 210 28.71 -10.57 -7.15
CA ASP A 210 29.16 -11.62 -6.23
C ASP A 210 29.93 -10.97 -5.06
N PRO A 211 29.49 -11.16 -3.80
CA PRO A 211 30.11 -10.50 -2.65
C PRO A 211 31.55 -10.95 -2.37
N LEU A 212 31.96 -12.10 -2.90
CA LEU A 212 33.30 -12.66 -2.74
C LEU A 212 34.21 -12.39 -3.95
N LEU A 213 33.62 -12.28 -5.14
CA LEU A 213 34.32 -12.13 -6.42
C LEU A 213 33.75 -10.93 -7.19
N SER A 214 34.28 -9.72 -6.96
CA SER A 214 33.77 -8.49 -7.59
C SER A 214 33.82 -8.48 -9.13
N SER A 215 34.61 -9.39 -9.75
CA SER A 215 34.62 -9.55 -11.21
C SER A 215 33.37 -10.29 -11.72
N VAL A 216 32.61 -10.96 -10.84
CA VAL A 216 31.42 -11.75 -11.22
C VAL A 216 30.17 -10.95 -10.96
N LEU A 217 29.40 -10.71 -12.01
CA LEU A 217 28.12 -9.99 -11.95
C LEU A 217 27.02 -10.76 -12.68
N TYR A 218 25.79 -10.53 -12.26
CA TYR A 218 24.60 -11.06 -12.93
C TYR A 218 23.60 -9.94 -13.19
N ALA A 219 23.07 -9.87 -14.42
CA ALA A 219 22.08 -8.90 -14.84
C ALA A 219 20.81 -9.62 -15.31
N GLY A 220 19.68 -9.35 -14.65
CA GLY A 220 18.37 -9.90 -15.00
C GLY A 220 17.62 -8.95 -15.93
N ALA A 221 17.11 -9.45 -17.03
CA ALA A 221 16.44 -8.69 -18.07
C ALA A 221 15.14 -9.35 -18.53
N GLY A 222 14.24 -8.61 -19.13
CA GLY A 222 13.03 -9.16 -19.75
C GLY A 222 13.21 -9.49 -21.23
N PRO A 223 12.40 -10.40 -21.76
CA PRO A 223 11.77 -11.54 -21.08
C PRO A 223 12.73 -12.72 -20.96
N GLY A 224 12.75 -13.38 -19.79
CA GLY A 224 13.40 -14.69 -19.60
C GLY A 224 14.93 -14.72 -19.66
N ARG A 225 15.62 -13.59 -19.47
CA ARG A 225 17.06 -13.49 -19.77
C ARG A 225 17.86 -13.08 -18.54
N ILE A 226 18.90 -13.86 -18.23
CA ILE A 226 19.93 -13.51 -17.26
C ILE A 226 21.28 -13.52 -17.98
N PHE A 227 22.10 -12.51 -17.72
CA PHE A 227 23.46 -12.40 -18.23
C PHE A 227 24.46 -12.50 -17.08
N LYS A 228 25.59 -13.16 -17.32
CA LYS A 228 26.73 -13.27 -16.40
C LYS A 228 27.95 -12.57 -17.01
N SER A 229 28.63 -11.79 -16.22
CA SER A 229 29.98 -11.31 -16.49
C SER A 229 30.95 -11.95 -15.50
N ILE A 230 32.17 -12.24 -15.93
CA ILE A 230 33.29 -12.73 -15.11
C ILE A 230 34.48 -11.78 -15.14
N ASP A 231 34.35 -10.64 -15.81
CA ASP A 231 35.38 -9.65 -16.08
C ASP A 231 34.96 -8.22 -15.66
N ALA A 232 34.22 -8.14 -14.55
CA ALA A 232 33.74 -6.90 -13.96
C ALA A 232 32.90 -6.04 -14.93
N GLY A 233 32.04 -6.69 -15.75
CA GLY A 233 31.14 -6.04 -16.69
C GLY A 233 31.76 -5.64 -18.02
N SER A 234 33.01 -6.05 -18.32
CA SER A 234 33.64 -5.77 -19.61
C SER A 234 32.99 -6.55 -20.75
N SER A 235 32.55 -7.78 -20.44
CA SER A 235 31.74 -8.61 -21.36
C SER A 235 30.69 -9.42 -20.61
N TRP A 236 29.61 -9.80 -21.32
CA TRP A 236 28.50 -10.54 -20.78
C TRP A 236 28.13 -11.74 -21.63
N THR A 237 27.80 -12.85 -20.98
CA THR A 237 27.28 -14.07 -21.61
C THR A 237 25.87 -14.35 -21.10
N GLU A 238 24.96 -14.66 -22.00
CA GLU A 238 23.59 -15.00 -21.65
C GLU A 238 23.51 -16.43 -21.07
N LEU A 239 22.75 -16.56 -19.98
CA LEU A 239 22.44 -17.83 -19.32
C LEU A 239 21.02 -18.24 -19.71
N THR A 240 20.86 -19.37 -20.42
CA THR A 240 19.55 -19.80 -20.95
C THR A 240 19.06 -21.12 -20.40
N ASN A 241 19.92 -21.90 -19.73
CA ASN A 241 19.63 -23.27 -19.35
C ASN A 241 18.65 -23.38 -18.17
N GLY A 242 17.40 -23.75 -18.47
CA GLY A 242 16.34 -23.98 -17.47
C GLY A 242 15.53 -22.74 -17.07
N LEU A 243 15.75 -21.61 -17.73
CA LEU A 243 14.97 -20.38 -17.50
C LEU A 243 13.74 -20.33 -18.43
N GLY A 244 12.60 -19.92 -17.87
CA GLY A 244 11.38 -19.65 -18.62
C GLY A 244 11.35 -18.25 -19.24
N ASN A 245 10.36 -17.99 -20.08
CA ASN A 245 10.19 -16.71 -20.80
C ASN A 245 9.35 -15.70 -19.96
N SER A 246 9.68 -15.49 -18.68
CA SER A 246 8.99 -14.62 -17.76
C SER A 246 9.83 -13.39 -17.41
N PHE A 247 9.18 -12.25 -17.06
CA PHE A 247 9.91 -11.04 -16.71
C PHE A 247 10.60 -11.17 -15.34
N TYR A 248 11.90 -10.91 -15.29
CA TYR A 248 12.67 -10.87 -14.05
C TYR A 248 12.44 -9.55 -13.29
N ARG A 249 12.20 -9.67 -11.99
CA ARG A 249 11.94 -8.54 -11.10
C ARG A 249 13.10 -8.27 -10.15
N SER A 250 13.65 -9.32 -9.56
CA SER A 250 14.69 -9.22 -8.55
C SER A 250 15.57 -10.47 -8.54
N MET A 251 16.83 -10.32 -8.12
CA MET A 251 17.74 -11.42 -7.88
C MET A 251 18.44 -11.26 -6.55
N ALA A 252 18.82 -12.39 -5.94
CA ALA A 252 19.66 -12.43 -4.75
C ALA A 252 20.69 -13.57 -4.87
N ILE A 253 21.85 -13.38 -4.24
CA ILE A 253 22.95 -14.34 -4.25
C ILE A 253 23.45 -14.63 -2.84
N SER A 254 23.76 -15.89 -2.56
CA SER A 254 24.49 -16.34 -1.37
C SER A 254 25.39 -17.51 -1.76
N ALA A 255 26.69 -17.32 -1.71
CA ALA A 255 27.69 -18.23 -2.25
C ALA A 255 27.36 -18.60 -3.72
N SER A 256 27.31 -19.89 -4.07
CA SER A 256 26.96 -20.38 -5.42
C SER A 256 25.45 -20.40 -5.71
N THR A 257 24.61 -20.09 -4.71
CA THR A 257 23.16 -20.10 -4.85
C THR A 257 22.66 -18.75 -5.33
N ILE A 258 21.93 -18.75 -6.44
CA ILE A 258 21.27 -17.57 -6.99
C ILE A 258 19.77 -17.84 -7.02
N ILE A 259 18.98 -16.89 -6.54
CA ILE A 259 17.53 -16.87 -6.69
C ILE A 259 17.17 -15.73 -7.64
N ALA A 260 16.34 -16.03 -8.63
CA ALA A 260 15.78 -15.06 -9.56
C ALA A 260 14.26 -15.12 -9.50
N VAL A 261 13.59 -14.01 -9.19
CA VAL A 261 12.14 -13.94 -9.09
C VAL A 261 11.53 -13.30 -10.32
N THR A 262 10.38 -13.85 -10.72
CA THR A 262 9.67 -13.50 -11.94
C THR A 262 8.18 -13.36 -11.69
N ASP A 263 7.43 -12.90 -12.67
CA ASP A 263 5.97 -12.89 -12.64
C ASP A 263 5.32 -14.29 -12.70
N ALA A 264 6.10 -15.36 -12.99
CA ALA A 264 5.63 -16.74 -12.97
C ALA A 264 6.04 -17.52 -11.71
N GLY A 265 6.85 -16.94 -10.83
CA GLY A 265 7.41 -17.57 -9.64
C GLY A 265 8.92 -17.39 -9.55
N PHE A 266 9.59 -18.14 -8.67
CA PHE A 266 11.04 -18.03 -8.54
C PHE A 266 11.80 -19.20 -9.18
N TYR A 267 12.99 -18.87 -9.69
CA TYR A 267 13.99 -19.82 -10.19
C TYR A 267 15.19 -19.87 -9.25
N LYS A 268 15.78 -21.05 -9.10
CA LYS A 268 16.95 -21.28 -8.28
C LYS A 268 18.07 -21.95 -9.07
N SER A 269 19.26 -21.40 -8.96
CA SER A 269 20.52 -22.06 -9.36
C SER A 269 21.37 -22.32 -8.12
N THR A 270 22.05 -23.47 -8.06
CA THR A 270 23.03 -23.83 -7.03
C THR A 270 24.44 -23.99 -7.61
N ASN A 271 24.63 -23.61 -8.87
CA ASN A 271 25.88 -23.77 -9.63
C ASN A 271 26.19 -22.48 -10.42
N GLU A 272 26.07 -21.32 -9.76
CA GLU A 272 26.44 -20.01 -10.32
C GLU A 272 25.73 -19.67 -11.63
N GLY A 273 24.48 -20.11 -11.79
CA GLY A 273 23.68 -19.83 -12.98
C GLY A 273 23.91 -20.81 -14.15
N SER A 274 24.75 -21.82 -14.00
CA SER A 274 25.01 -22.81 -15.07
C SER A 274 23.77 -23.64 -15.41
N SER A 275 22.87 -23.84 -14.44
CA SER A 275 21.53 -24.38 -14.66
C SER A 275 20.54 -23.85 -13.62
N TRP A 276 19.27 -23.86 -13.98
CA TRP A 276 18.19 -23.34 -13.17
C TRP A 276 17.07 -24.36 -12.99
N SER A 277 16.47 -24.36 -11.82
CA SER A 277 15.25 -25.10 -11.49
C SER A 277 14.12 -24.13 -11.16
N GLY A 278 12.89 -24.45 -11.55
CA GLY A 278 11.71 -23.61 -11.34
C GLY A 278 10.81 -23.56 -12.59
N PRO A 279 9.77 -22.72 -12.62
CA PRO A 279 9.38 -21.83 -11.51
C PRO A 279 8.75 -22.61 -10.35
N SER A 280 9.13 -22.25 -9.13
CA SER A 280 8.54 -22.73 -7.89
C SER A 280 7.72 -21.59 -7.25
N GLN A 281 6.70 -21.91 -6.43
CA GLN A 281 5.77 -20.91 -5.86
C GLN A 281 5.16 -20.02 -6.95
N PRO A 282 4.24 -20.53 -7.78
CA PRO A 282 3.59 -19.72 -8.82
C PRO A 282 2.92 -18.47 -8.24
N GLY A 283 3.28 -17.30 -8.75
CA GLY A 283 2.75 -16.03 -8.31
C GLY A 283 3.51 -14.85 -8.92
N ALA A 284 2.96 -13.65 -8.79
CA ALA A 284 3.63 -12.44 -9.20
C ALA A 284 4.66 -12.03 -8.14
N ASP A 285 5.88 -12.58 -8.24
CA ASP A 285 6.96 -12.33 -7.30
C ASP A 285 7.67 -11.01 -7.64
N THR A 286 7.95 -10.17 -6.65
CA THR A 286 8.47 -8.82 -6.87
C THR A 286 9.84 -8.56 -6.25
N ALA A 287 10.16 -9.17 -5.11
CA ALA A 287 11.43 -8.99 -4.43
C ALA A 287 11.87 -10.28 -3.74
N VAL A 288 13.18 -10.49 -3.63
CA VAL A 288 13.78 -11.62 -2.92
C VAL A 288 15.03 -11.18 -2.17
N ALA A 289 15.24 -11.78 -1.01
CA ALA A 289 16.51 -11.74 -0.27
C ALA A 289 16.90 -13.15 0.18
N VAL A 290 18.18 -13.46 0.09
CA VAL A 290 18.78 -14.70 0.59
C VAL A 290 19.75 -14.33 1.71
N ASP A 291 19.71 -15.07 2.81
CA ASP A 291 20.64 -14.88 3.93
C ASP A 291 22.08 -15.12 3.45
N PRO A 292 22.98 -14.14 3.56
CA PRO A 292 24.35 -14.28 3.07
C PRO A 292 25.16 -15.35 3.80
N LYS A 293 24.75 -15.78 4.99
CA LYS A 293 25.39 -16.83 5.79
C LYS A 293 24.73 -18.20 5.65
N ASN A 294 23.47 -18.25 5.21
CA ASN A 294 22.72 -19.49 5.08
C ASN A 294 21.72 -19.42 3.92
N ALA A 295 22.11 -19.91 2.77
CA ALA A 295 21.28 -19.92 1.55
C ALA A 295 19.96 -20.69 1.67
N ALA A 296 19.72 -21.41 2.79
CA ALA A 296 18.42 -22.02 3.09
C ALA A 296 17.37 -21.02 3.57
N ASN A 297 17.80 -19.87 4.13
CA ASN A 297 16.92 -18.81 4.58
C ASN A 297 16.64 -17.86 3.42
N ILE A 298 15.40 -17.83 2.97
CA ILE A 298 14.94 -16.99 1.85
C ILE A 298 13.72 -16.19 2.31
N LEU A 299 13.70 -14.91 2.00
CA LEU A 299 12.52 -14.04 2.10
C LEU A 299 12.09 -13.68 0.68
N LEU A 300 10.80 -13.84 0.39
CA LEU A 300 10.20 -13.69 -0.92
C LEU A 300 8.94 -12.83 -0.81
N VAL A 301 8.80 -11.83 -1.66
CA VAL A 301 7.55 -11.09 -1.84
C VAL A 301 6.79 -11.69 -3.01
N SER A 302 5.67 -12.32 -2.73
CA SER A 302 4.82 -12.98 -3.72
C SER A 302 3.36 -12.62 -3.49
N ASN A 303 2.65 -12.21 -4.55
CA ASN A 303 1.23 -11.84 -4.48
C ASN A 303 0.91 -10.88 -3.31
N PHE A 304 1.71 -9.84 -3.14
CA PHE A 304 1.60 -8.82 -2.08
C PHE A 304 1.80 -9.36 -0.64
N ASN A 305 2.30 -10.57 -0.48
CA ASN A 305 2.65 -11.16 0.80
C ASN A 305 4.17 -11.32 0.95
N LEU A 306 4.65 -11.14 2.17
CA LEU A 306 6.00 -11.53 2.54
C LEU A 306 6.01 -12.97 3.04
N LEU A 307 6.79 -13.81 2.38
CA LEU A 307 6.95 -15.23 2.64
C LEU A 307 8.38 -15.53 3.10
N ARG A 308 8.54 -16.53 3.97
CA ARG A 308 9.82 -17.00 4.49
C ARG A 308 9.98 -18.50 4.26
N SER A 309 11.14 -18.88 3.79
CA SER A 309 11.62 -20.26 3.75
C SER A 309 12.87 -20.42 4.63
N THR A 310 13.02 -21.58 5.26
CA THR A 310 14.22 -22.00 6.00
C THR A 310 14.83 -23.27 5.45
N ASN A 311 14.32 -23.75 4.30
CA ASN A 311 14.71 -24.99 3.65
C ASN A 311 15.05 -24.79 2.15
N GLY A 312 15.60 -23.62 1.83
CA GLY A 312 16.09 -23.31 0.48
C GLY A 312 15.01 -23.16 -0.57
N GLY A 313 13.80 -22.74 -0.16
CA GLY A 313 12.67 -22.50 -1.05
C GLY A 313 11.79 -23.73 -1.31
N SER A 314 12.01 -24.85 -0.60
CA SER A 314 11.16 -26.04 -0.74
C SER A 314 9.75 -25.80 -0.19
N ASN A 315 9.63 -25.03 0.91
CA ASN A 315 8.37 -24.57 1.48
C ASN A 315 8.49 -23.13 1.94
N PHE A 316 7.37 -22.41 1.89
CA PHE A 316 7.25 -21.04 2.38
C PHE A 316 6.11 -20.91 3.38
N THR A 317 6.29 -20.04 4.37
CA THR A 317 5.27 -19.62 5.33
C THR A 317 5.13 -18.10 5.31
N THR A 318 3.96 -17.58 5.64
CA THR A 318 3.77 -16.13 5.78
C THR A 318 4.67 -15.57 6.88
N ALA A 319 5.30 -14.45 6.63
CA ALA A 319 6.27 -13.80 7.51
C ALA A 319 6.02 -12.27 7.61
N ALA A 320 4.77 -11.86 7.61
CA ALA A 320 4.35 -10.46 7.60
C ALA A 320 3.91 -9.92 8.97
N SER A 321 4.08 -10.69 10.06
CA SER A 321 3.65 -10.25 11.40
C SER A 321 4.32 -8.94 11.81
N GLY A 322 3.51 -7.92 12.12
CA GLY A 322 3.98 -6.55 12.41
C GLY A 322 4.34 -5.71 11.18
N LEU A 323 4.26 -6.26 9.97
CA LEU A 323 4.48 -5.50 8.72
C LEU A 323 3.17 -4.81 8.30
N THR A 324 2.88 -3.67 8.89
CA THR A 324 1.63 -2.92 8.72
C THR A 324 1.65 -2.07 7.45
N ALA A 325 1.77 -2.70 6.29
CA ALA A 325 1.94 -2.04 4.98
C ALA A 325 1.01 -2.61 3.89
N ALA A 326 -0.18 -3.12 4.28
CA ALA A 326 -1.17 -3.62 3.33
C ALA A 326 -1.77 -2.49 2.49
N TYR A 327 -1.85 -2.67 1.18
CA TYR A 327 -2.58 -1.76 0.30
C TYR A 327 -4.08 -1.86 0.57
N THR A 328 -4.69 -0.80 1.11
CA THR A 328 -6.10 -0.76 1.46
C THR A 328 -6.90 0.02 0.43
N GLN A 329 -7.87 -0.65 -0.21
CA GLN A 329 -8.76 -0.06 -1.23
C GLN A 329 -10.16 0.26 -0.71
N SER A 330 -10.63 -0.47 0.30
CA SER A 330 -11.95 -0.23 0.89
C SER A 330 -11.97 -0.62 2.36
N ILE A 331 -12.69 0.13 3.16
CA ILE A 331 -12.97 -0.15 4.56
C ILE A 331 -14.48 -0.12 4.75
N SER A 332 -15.02 -1.04 5.54
CA SER A 332 -16.43 -1.07 5.93
C SER A 332 -16.56 -1.34 7.42
N ALA A 333 -17.13 -0.40 8.14
CA ALA A 333 -17.56 -0.64 9.52
C ALA A 333 -18.92 -1.31 9.52
N ASP A 334 -19.13 -2.26 10.43
CA ASP A 334 -20.44 -2.89 10.62
C ASP A 334 -21.41 -1.87 11.23
N PRO A 335 -22.54 -1.53 10.56
CA PRO A 335 -23.46 -0.52 11.06
C PRO A 335 -24.22 -0.94 12.33
N ARG A 336 -24.18 -2.21 12.70
CA ARG A 336 -24.83 -2.78 13.89
C ARG A 336 -23.89 -3.06 15.04
N ASN A 337 -22.57 -3.19 14.75
CA ASN A 337 -21.54 -3.44 15.74
C ASN A 337 -20.23 -2.72 15.38
N GLU A 338 -20.01 -1.55 15.96
CA GLU A 338 -18.85 -0.71 15.66
C GLU A 338 -17.47 -1.34 15.95
N SER A 339 -17.43 -2.45 16.74
CA SER A 339 -16.19 -3.20 16.96
C SER A 339 -15.77 -4.02 15.74
N ILE A 340 -16.70 -4.30 14.83
CA ILE A 340 -16.44 -5.10 13.62
C ILE A 340 -16.11 -4.17 12.46
N ILE A 341 -14.92 -4.34 11.92
CA ILE A 341 -14.41 -3.58 10.78
C ILE A 341 -13.86 -4.56 9.75
N TYR A 342 -14.14 -4.34 8.50
CA TYR A 342 -13.50 -5.04 7.40
C TYR A 342 -12.63 -4.08 6.61
N ALA A 343 -11.44 -4.54 6.23
CA ALA A 343 -10.55 -3.86 5.29
C ALA A 343 -10.28 -4.77 4.11
N SER A 344 -10.24 -4.20 2.92
CA SER A 344 -9.96 -4.94 1.70
C SER A 344 -8.96 -4.22 0.81
N GLY A 345 -8.22 -5.00 0.02
CA GLY A 345 -7.18 -4.49 -0.86
C GLY A 345 -6.26 -5.60 -1.32
N ALA A 346 -4.97 -5.36 -1.25
CA ALA A 346 -3.94 -6.36 -1.47
C ALA A 346 -3.21 -6.64 -0.14
N PRO A 347 -3.11 -7.89 0.30
CA PRO A 347 -3.36 -9.12 -0.45
C PRO A 347 -4.80 -9.68 -0.35
N GLY A 348 -5.77 -9.02 0.30
CA GLY A 348 -7.09 -9.61 0.39
C GLY A 348 -8.08 -8.93 1.33
N ILE A 349 -8.90 -9.72 2.01
CA ILE A 349 -9.90 -9.27 2.98
C ILE A 349 -9.42 -9.57 4.39
N PHE A 350 -9.51 -8.56 5.24
CA PHE A 350 -9.20 -8.65 6.66
C PHE A 350 -10.40 -8.21 7.51
N LYS A 351 -10.53 -8.81 8.68
CA LYS A 351 -11.56 -8.49 9.67
C LYS A 351 -10.92 -8.14 11.01
N SER A 352 -11.38 -7.07 11.61
CA SER A 352 -11.20 -6.73 13.01
C SER A 352 -12.49 -6.94 13.78
N ILE A 353 -12.40 -7.30 15.05
CA ILE A 353 -13.53 -7.40 16.00
C ILE A 353 -13.32 -6.55 17.25
N ASP A 354 -12.31 -5.70 17.23
CA ASP A 354 -11.83 -4.88 18.34
C ASP A 354 -11.55 -3.43 17.92
N HIS A 355 -12.43 -2.84 17.08
CA HIS A 355 -12.34 -1.46 16.60
C HIS A 355 -11.10 -1.17 15.74
N GLY A 356 -10.54 -2.18 15.06
CA GLY A 356 -9.36 -2.04 14.20
C GLY A 356 -8.03 -2.21 14.92
N GLU A 357 -8.02 -2.60 16.20
CA GLU A 357 -6.80 -2.80 16.98
C GLU A 357 -6.02 -4.04 16.55
N SER A 358 -6.72 -5.11 16.16
CA SER A 358 -6.12 -6.30 15.56
C SER A 358 -6.92 -6.83 14.38
N TRP A 359 -6.28 -7.60 13.50
CA TRP A 359 -6.85 -8.04 12.24
C TRP A 359 -6.60 -9.51 11.98
N THR A 360 -7.61 -10.17 11.41
CA THR A 360 -7.55 -11.56 10.95
C THR A 360 -7.75 -11.60 9.44
N SER A 361 -6.89 -12.28 8.70
CA SER A 361 -7.05 -12.51 7.27
C SER A 361 -8.17 -13.51 7.00
N LEU A 362 -9.09 -13.17 6.10
CA LEU A 362 -10.23 -14.01 5.72
C LEU A 362 -10.10 -14.59 4.31
N LEU A 363 -9.55 -13.83 3.38
CA LEU A 363 -9.43 -14.24 1.98
C LEU A 363 -8.17 -13.59 1.37
N ALA A 364 -7.26 -14.41 0.87
CA ALA A 364 -6.02 -13.95 0.23
C ALA A 364 -6.23 -13.76 -1.30
N THR A 365 -7.06 -12.81 -1.67
CA THR A 365 -7.34 -12.48 -3.09
C THR A 365 -7.55 -10.98 -3.19
N LEU A 366 -6.90 -10.33 -4.18
CA LEU A 366 -7.07 -8.89 -4.43
C LEU A 366 -8.56 -8.51 -4.41
N THR A 367 -8.92 -7.61 -3.51
CA THR A 367 -10.30 -7.20 -3.25
C THR A 367 -10.43 -5.69 -3.33
N GLN A 368 -11.22 -5.22 -4.29
CA GLN A 368 -11.36 -3.81 -4.62
C GLN A 368 -12.37 -3.08 -3.73
N SER A 369 -13.40 -3.80 -3.25
CA SER A 369 -14.47 -3.20 -2.45
C SER A 369 -15.04 -4.22 -1.48
N ILE A 370 -15.50 -3.74 -0.32
CA ILE A 370 -16.17 -4.56 0.70
C ILE A 370 -17.26 -3.74 1.39
N VAL A 371 -18.39 -4.36 1.70
CA VAL A 371 -19.47 -3.76 2.50
C VAL A 371 -20.16 -4.81 3.37
N VAL A 372 -20.47 -4.44 4.59
CA VAL A 372 -21.31 -5.23 5.50
C VAL A 372 -22.78 -4.95 5.21
N ASP A 373 -23.61 -5.98 5.20
CA ASP A 373 -25.06 -5.83 5.06
C ASP A 373 -25.62 -5.05 6.26
N PRO A 374 -26.40 -3.97 6.03
CA PRO A 374 -26.92 -3.15 7.12
C PRO A 374 -27.93 -3.87 8.02
N PHE A 375 -28.47 -5.01 7.60
CA PHE A 375 -29.47 -5.79 8.34
C PHE A 375 -28.90 -7.06 8.99
N ASP A 376 -27.70 -7.51 8.55
CA ASP A 376 -27.09 -8.76 9.03
C ASP A 376 -25.56 -8.67 9.05
N SER A 377 -24.97 -8.55 10.24
CA SER A 377 -23.53 -8.52 10.46
C SER A 377 -22.76 -9.76 9.97
N GLN A 378 -23.46 -10.88 9.71
CA GLN A 378 -22.85 -12.09 9.13
C GLN A 378 -22.83 -12.07 7.61
N THR A 379 -23.64 -11.22 6.99
CA THR A 379 -23.65 -11.05 5.54
C THR A 379 -22.71 -9.93 5.12
N VAL A 380 -21.74 -10.29 4.27
CA VAL A 380 -20.72 -9.38 3.74
C VAL A 380 -20.62 -9.55 2.24
N TYR A 381 -20.50 -8.46 1.52
CA TYR A 381 -20.33 -8.42 0.07
C TYR A 381 -18.96 -7.88 -0.30
N ALA A 382 -18.33 -8.46 -1.33
CA ALA A 382 -17.01 -8.06 -1.79
C ALA A 382 -16.89 -8.14 -3.32
N ILE A 383 -16.02 -7.29 -3.89
CA ILE A 383 -15.57 -7.41 -5.29
C ILE A 383 -14.13 -7.92 -5.26
N THR A 384 -13.94 -9.17 -5.68
CA THR A 384 -12.63 -9.84 -5.70
C THR A 384 -12.20 -10.11 -7.13
N SER A 385 -11.07 -9.54 -7.56
CA SER A 385 -10.59 -9.68 -8.96
C SER A 385 -11.69 -9.42 -10.00
N GLY A 386 -12.53 -8.41 -9.74
CA GLY A 386 -13.65 -8.02 -10.61
C GLY A 386 -14.94 -8.83 -10.44
N ASN A 387 -14.95 -9.94 -9.68
CA ASN A 387 -16.12 -10.76 -9.43
C ASN A 387 -16.83 -10.34 -8.13
N PHE A 388 -18.16 -10.31 -8.18
CA PHE A 388 -18.97 -9.98 -7.02
C PHE A 388 -19.18 -11.24 -6.16
N ARG A 389 -18.86 -11.18 -4.88
CA ARG A 389 -18.96 -12.30 -3.94
C ARG A 389 -19.81 -11.94 -2.73
N ARG A 390 -20.43 -12.95 -2.12
CA ARG A 390 -21.20 -12.85 -0.88
C ARG A 390 -20.71 -13.89 0.13
N SER A 391 -20.55 -13.45 1.35
CA SER A 391 -20.44 -14.31 2.53
C SER A 391 -21.70 -14.18 3.38
N VAL A 392 -22.11 -15.25 4.06
CA VAL A 392 -23.23 -15.27 5.05
C VAL A 392 -22.76 -15.74 6.42
N ASN A 393 -21.45 -15.78 6.64
CA ASN A 393 -20.83 -16.25 7.87
C ASN A 393 -19.65 -15.35 8.29
N GLY A 394 -19.83 -14.04 8.11
CA GLY A 394 -18.86 -13.03 8.53
C GLY A 394 -17.52 -13.08 7.80
N GLY A 395 -17.51 -13.60 6.56
CA GLY A 395 -16.33 -13.69 5.71
C GLY A 395 -15.59 -15.02 5.77
N ALA A 396 -16.06 -16.01 6.55
CA ALA A 396 -15.41 -17.31 6.67
C ALA A 396 -15.52 -18.17 5.39
N ALA A 397 -16.57 -17.96 4.58
CA ALA A 397 -16.72 -18.58 3.28
C ALA A 397 -17.38 -17.61 2.30
N TRP A 398 -17.06 -17.73 1.02
CA TRP A 398 -17.50 -16.81 -0.02
C TRP A 398 -18.10 -17.57 -1.21
N ALA A 399 -19.26 -17.14 -1.68
CA ALA A 399 -19.93 -17.65 -2.86
C ALA A 399 -19.95 -16.60 -3.97
N ASP A 400 -19.96 -17.04 -5.23
CA ASP A 400 -20.16 -16.14 -6.37
C ASP A 400 -21.56 -15.53 -6.32
N PHE A 401 -21.63 -14.24 -6.58
CA PHE A 401 -22.85 -13.44 -6.56
C PHE A 401 -22.97 -12.52 -7.78
N SER A 402 -22.22 -12.84 -8.85
CA SER A 402 -22.01 -12.00 -10.05
C SER A 402 -23.11 -12.16 -11.11
N THR A 403 -24.02 -13.13 -10.99
CA THR A 403 -24.99 -13.46 -12.04
C THR A 403 -25.73 -12.23 -12.59
N GLY A 404 -25.54 -11.91 -13.87
CA GLY A 404 -26.13 -10.76 -14.57
C GLY A 404 -25.22 -9.52 -14.64
N LEU A 405 -24.03 -9.53 -14.02
CA LEU A 405 -23.03 -8.48 -14.26
C LEU A 405 -22.24 -8.77 -15.54
N PRO A 406 -22.05 -7.77 -16.42
CA PRO A 406 -21.36 -7.97 -17.69
C PRO A 406 -19.84 -8.13 -17.54
N SER A 407 -19.22 -7.55 -16.54
CA SER A 407 -17.79 -7.57 -16.30
C SER A 407 -17.41 -6.96 -14.95
N THR A 408 -16.20 -6.46 -14.81
CA THR A 408 -15.65 -5.84 -13.60
C THR A 408 -16.59 -4.82 -12.97
N ALA A 409 -16.97 -5.06 -11.72
CA ALA A 409 -17.69 -4.10 -10.89
C ALA A 409 -16.72 -3.21 -10.10
N VAL A 410 -17.14 -1.97 -9.83
CA VAL A 410 -16.43 -1.02 -8.99
C VAL A 410 -17.36 -0.45 -7.93
N GLY A 411 -17.00 -0.56 -6.66
CA GLY A 411 -17.80 -0.10 -5.54
C GLY A 411 -19.05 -0.93 -5.28
N ILE A 412 -19.40 -1.09 -4.03
CA ILE A 412 -20.62 -1.77 -3.57
C ILE A 412 -21.40 -0.81 -2.69
N LEU A 413 -22.69 -0.72 -2.93
CA LEU A 413 -23.63 0.00 -2.08
C LEU A 413 -24.74 -0.96 -1.65
N ALA A 414 -24.88 -1.18 -0.35
CA ALA A 414 -26.04 -1.87 0.22
C ALA A 414 -27.11 -0.84 0.58
N ASP A 415 -28.36 -1.12 0.20
CA ASP A 415 -29.50 -0.26 0.53
C ASP A 415 -29.75 -0.29 2.05
N PRO A 416 -29.67 0.85 2.76
CA PRO A 416 -29.82 0.88 4.21
C PRO A 416 -31.25 0.72 4.69
N LEU A 417 -32.24 0.76 3.80
CA LEU A 417 -33.66 0.67 4.11
C LEU A 417 -34.35 -0.58 3.55
N THR A 418 -33.76 -1.24 2.53
CA THR A 418 -34.36 -2.38 1.84
C THR A 418 -33.42 -3.60 1.91
N PRO A 419 -33.71 -4.59 2.80
CA PRO A 419 -32.87 -5.77 2.96
C PRO A 419 -32.59 -6.49 1.63
N GLY A 420 -31.32 -6.88 1.43
CA GLY A 420 -30.87 -7.64 0.27
C GLY A 420 -30.89 -6.86 -1.05
N THR A 421 -31.11 -5.55 -1.02
CA THR A 421 -30.98 -4.69 -2.21
C THR A 421 -29.59 -4.10 -2.29
N LEU A 422 -28.95 -4.26 -3.45
CA LEU A 422 -27.57 -3.84 -3.70
C LEU A 422 -27.48 -3.03 -4.98
N TYR A 423 -26.55 -2.12 -5.01
CA TYR A 423 -26.17 -1.35 -6.19
C TYR A 423 -24.66 -1.43 -6.43
N THR A 424 -24.26 -1.38 -7.69
CA THR A 424 -22.85 -1.29 -8.12
C THR A 424 -22.76 -0.55 -9.44
N VAL A 425 -21.54 -0.13 -9.79
CA VAL A 425 -21.23 0.31 -11.16
C VAL A 425 -20.45 -0.80 -11.85
N SER A 426 -20.90 -1.21 -13.03
CA SER A 426 -20.18 -2.18 -13.87
C SER A 426 -20.20 -1.70 -15.32
N ASN A 427 -19.06 -1.78 -16.02
CA ASN A 427 -18.89 -1.17 -17.36
C ASN A 427 -19.34 0.30 -17.44
N GLY A 428 -19.09 1.07 -16.39
CA GLY A 428 -19.48 2.48 -16.34
C GLY A 428 -20.98 2.73 -16.22
N ALA A 429 -21.81 1.72 -15.97
CA ALA A 429 -23.25 1.85 -15.80
C ALA A 429 -23.71 1.37 -14.41
N PRO A 430 -24.68 2.05 -13.78
CA PRO A 430 -25.33 1.57 -12.57
C PRO A 430 -26.06 0.24 -12.79
N HIS A 431 -25.94 -0.66 -11.82
CA HIS A 431 -26.65 -1.93 -11.76
C HIS A 431 -27.32 -2.09 -10.40
N LYS A 432 -28.47 -2.77 -10.38
CA LYS A 432 -29.24 -3.09 -9.17
C LYS A 432 -29.46 -4.59 -9.06
N LYS A 433 -29.42 -5.12 -7.85
CA LYS A 433 -29.80 -6.48 -7.49
C LYS A 433 -30.77 -6.44 -6.32
N ALA A 434 -31.83 -7.23 -6.39
CA ALA A 434 -32.79 -7.41 -5.31
C ALA A 434 -32.82 -8.90 -4.89
N GLY A 435 -32.42 -9.17 -3.66
CA GLY A 435 -32.35 -10.53 -3.12
C GLY A 435 -31.45 -11.47 -3.95
N THR A 436 -32.03 -12.58 -4.41
CA THR A 436 -31.35 -13.59 -5.25
C THR A 436 -31.50 -13.37 -6.76
N ALA A 437 -32.26 -12.34 -7.21
CA ALA A 437 -32.43 -12.03 -8.63
C ALA A 437 -31.07 -11.70 -9.29
N ALA A 438 -30.99 -11.81 -10.61
CA ALA A 438 -29.84 -11.38 -11.38
C ALA A 438 -29.65 -9.85 -11.28
N TRP A 439 -28.42 -9.37 -11.42
CA TRP A 439 -28.14 -7.96 -11.57
C TRP A 439 -28.81 -7.41 -12.83
N THR A 440 -29.38 -6.23 -12.74
CA THR A 440 -30.03 -5.54 -13.85
C THR A 440 -29.42 -4.16 -14.04
N ILE A 441 -29.18 -3.79 -15.29
CA ILE A 441 -28.67 -2.46 -15.64
C ILE A 441 -29.73 -1.38 -15.36
N LYS A 442 -29.31 -0.23 -14.88
CA LYS A 442 -30.12 0.91 -14.47
C LYS A 442 -29.54 2.21 -15.03
N ASN A 443 -29.56 2.38 -16.35
CA ASN A 443 -28.92 3.51 -17.04
C ASN A 443 -29.88 4.40 -17.84
N SER A 444 -31.21 4.18 -17.74
CA SER A 444 -32.19 5.00 -18.45
C SER A 444 -32.10 6.47 -18.07
N GLY A 445 -31.93 7.37 -19.05
CA GLY A 445 -31.77 8.80 -18.84
C GLY A 445 -30.31 9.26 -18.60
N LEU A 446 -29.35 8.34 -18.48
CA LEU A 446 -27.92 8.70 -18.48
C LEU A 446 -27.42 8.91 -19.92
N PRO A 447 -26.45 9.82 -20.14
CA PRO A 447 -25.88 10.02 -21.47
C PRO A 447 -25.20 8.76 -22.01
N ALA A 448 -25.36 8.48 -23.30
CA ALA A 448 -24.74 7.33 -23.94
C ALA A 448 -23.21 7.46 -23.98
N GLY A 449 -22.49 6.34 -23.79
CA GLY A 449 -21.01 6.31 -23.85
C GLY A 449 -20.31 6.96 -22.66
N THR A 450 -20.99 7.23 -21.56
CA THR A 450 -20.41 7.83 -20.35
C THR A 450 -20.11 6.78 -19.30
N PHE A 451 -19.13 7.08 -18.42
CA PHE A 451 -18.74 6.20 -17.33
C PHE A 451 -19.15 6.79 -15.99
N ALA A 452 -20.10 6.13 -15.30
CA ALA A 452 -20.37 6.38 -13.90
C ALA A 452 -19.19 5.89 -13.04
N ALA A 453 -18.80 6.72 -12.07
CA ALA A 453 -17.70 6.42 -11.15
C ALA A 453 -18.21 5.95 -9.78
N PHE A 454 -19.43 6.33 -9.39
CA PHE A 454 -20.01 6.05 -8.08
C PHE A 454 -21.54 5.93 -8.13
N ILE A 455 -22.10 5.36 -7.08
CA ILE A 455 -23.53 5.42 -6.72
C ILE A 455 -23.63 5.81 -5.25
N ALA A 456 -24.59 6.69 -4.91
CA ALA A 456 -24.95 7.05 -3.55
C ALA A 456 -26.45 6.93 -3.36
N ILE A 457 -26.90 6.52 -2.16
CA ILE A 457 -28.32 6.38 -1.81
C ILE A 457 -28.66 7.31 -0.65
N ASP A 458 -29.82 7.93 -0.70
CA ASP A 458 -30.35 8.68 0.42
C ASP A 458 -30.63 7.74 1.61
N PRO A 459 -29.98 7.93 2.75
CA PRO A 459 -30.16 7.05 3.91
C PRO A 459 -31.56 7.08 4.51
N ASN A 460 -32.40 8.04 4.13
CA ASN A 460 -33.78 8.19 4.59
C ASN A 460 -34.83 7.82 3.53
N ASN A 461 -34.41 7.65 2.25
CA ASN A 461 -35.34 7.35 1.16
C ASN A 461 -34.65 6.49 0.08
N ALA A 462 -34.87 5.19 0.12
CA ALA A 462 -34.28 4.23 -0.83
C ALA A 462 -34.67 4.46 -2.31
N SER A 463 -35.66 5.30 -2.61
CA SER A 463 -36.02 5.67 -3.97
C SER A 463 -35.10 6.75 -4.54
N VAL A 464 -34.39 7.50 -3.70
CA VAL A 464 -33.51 8.60 -4.11
C VAL A 464 -32.07 8.13 -4.17
N LEU A 465 -31.52 8.18 -5.38
CA LEU A 465 -30.13 7.82 -5.65
C LEU A 465 -29.44 8.92 -6.45
N TYR A 466 -28.12 8.97 -6.31
CA TYR A 466 -27.24 9.80 -7.11
C TYR A 466 -26.15 8.95 -7.75
N THR A 467 -25.78 9.30 -8.98
CA THR A 467 -24.63 8.75 -9.70
C THR A 467 -23.90 9.85 -10.42
N GLY A 468 -22.66 9.65 -10.75
CA GLY A 468 -21.90 10.65 -11.48
C GLY A 468 -20.55 10.12 -11.92
N GLY A 469 -19.83 10.98 -12.62
CA GLY A 469 -18.54 10.68 -13.21
C GLY A 469 -18.14 11.78 -14.21
N SER A 470 -17.56 11.40 -15.33
CA SER A 470 -17.13 12.32 -16.38
C SER A 470 -18.27 13.19 -16.99
N PHE A 471 -19.51 12.86 -16.73
CA PHE A 471 -20.71 13.52 -17.26
C PHE A 471 -21.46 14.40 -16.22
N GLY A 472 -20.85 14.62 -15.04
CA GLY A 472 -21.45 15.35 -13.93
C GLY A 472 -22.27 14.46 -13.00
N VAL A 473 -23.26 15.01 -12.31
CA VAL A 473 -24.13 14.36 -11.33
C VAL A 473 -25.53 14.17 -11.92
N TYR A 474 -26.10 12.97 -11.69
CA TYR A 474 -27.48 12.61 -12.03
C TYR A 474 -28.20 12.10 -10.79
N LYS A 475 -29.50 12.38 -10.71
CA LYS A 475 -30.42 11.97 -9.63
C LYS A 475 -31.48 11.02 -10.16
N SER A 476 -31.78 9.99 -9.42
CA SER A 476 -32.97 9.15 -9.57
C SER A 476 -33.89 9.39 -8.37
N THR A 477 -35.22 9.34 -8.59
CA THR A 477 -36.26 9.35 -7.55
C THR A 477 -37.10 8.07 -7.58
N ASN A 478 -36.68 7.07 -8.33
CA ASN A 478 -37.38 5.79 -8.52
C ASN A 478 -36.42 4.58 -8.42
N ALA A 479 -35.51 4.64 -7.44
CA ALA A 479 -34.57 3.57 -7.11
C ALA A 479 -33.68 3.12 -8.31
N GLY A 480 -33.28 4.08 -9.15
CA GLY A 480 -32.39 3.89 -10.28
C GLY A 480 -33.08 3.54 -11.60
N ASP A 481 -34.42 3.42 -11.64
CA ASP A 481 -35.12 3.08 -12.87
C ASP A 481 -35.00 4.14 -13.96
N SER A 482 -34.88 5.42 -13.57
CA SER A 482 -34.51 6.51 -14.49
C SER A 482 -33.72 7.60 -13.78
N TRP A 483 -32.94 8.34 -14.56
CA TRP A 483 -32.04 9.37 -14.07
C TRP A 483 -32.27 10.71 -14.78
N THR A 484 -32.15 11.80 -14.06
CA THR A 484 -32.21 13.18 -14.55
C THR A 484 -30.97 13.95 -14.13
N SER A 485 -30.51 14.90 -14.95
CA SER A 485 -29.34 15.71 -14.62
C SER A 485 -29.56 16.52 -13.35
N ALA A 486 -28.57 16.51 -12.47
CA ALA A 486 -28.52 17.23 -11.19
C ALA A 486 -27.17 17.96 -11.04
N SER A 487 -26.67 18.57 -12.13
CA SER A 487 -25.34 19.17 -12.22
C SER A 487 -25.33 20.70 -12.23
N SER A 488 -26.48 21.36 -12.06
CA SER A 488 -26.57 22.83 -12.13
C SER A 488 -25.67 23.50 -11.09
N GLY A 489 -24.74 24.35 -11.53
CA GLY A 489 -23.74 25.01 -10.66
C GLY A 489 -22.43 24.23 -10.45
N LEU A 490 -22.34 22.97 -10.91
CA LEU A 490 -21.05 22.30 -10.96
C LEU A 490 -20.24 22.78 -12.17
N SER A 491 -18.97 23.07 -11.95
CA SER A 491 -18.02 23.36 -13.03
C SER A 491 -17.65 22.05 -13.70
N ALA A 492 -18.19 21.76 -14.90
CA ALA A 492 -17.81 20.64 -15.77
C ALA A 492 -17.60 19.24 -15.13
N SER A 493 -17.30 18.26 -15.95
CA SER A 493 -17.06 16.83 -15.74
C SER A 493 -16.12 16.44 -14.58
N GLY A 494 -16.44 15.36 -13.87
CA GLY A 494 -15.49 14.69 -12.97
C GLY A 494 -15.89 14.63 -11.49
N ALA A 495 -17.19 14.50 -11.19
CA ALA A 495 -17.65 14.28 -9.81
C ALA A 495 -17.08 12.95 -9.26
N GLY A 496 -16.40 13.01 -8.11
CA GLY A 496 -15.73 11.87 -7.50
C GLY A 496 -16.57 11.07 -6.52
N GLY A 497 -17.67 11.62 -6.02
CA GLY A 497 -18.59 10.99 -5.08
C GLY A 497 -19.59 11.96 -4.52
N ILE A 498 -20.61 11.46 -3.82
CA ILE A 498 -21.60 12.28 -3.09
C ILE A 498 -21.74 11.75 -1.67
N SER A 499 -21.65 12.65 -0.71
CA SER A 499 -22.06 12.41 0.66
C SER A 499 -23.42 13.08 0.90
N ILE A 500 -24.34 12.37 1.55
CA ILE A 500 -25.70 12.81 1.85
C ILE A 500 -25.83 12.94 3.35
N ASP A 501 -26.29 14.09 3.84
CA ASP A 501 -26.55 14.28 5.26
C ASP A 501 -27.74 13.42 5.70
N ARG A 502 -27.52 12.49 6.64
CA ARG A 502 -28.62 11.66 7.15
C ARG A 502 -29.66 12.44 7.98
N PHE A 503 -29.32 13.64 8.40
CA PHE A 503 -30.22 14.51 9.17
C PHE A 503 -31.02 15.46 8.27
N ASP A 504 -30.54 15.70 7.02
CA ASP A 504 -31.21 16.47 5.99
C ASP A 504 -30.87 15.94 4.60
N SER A 505 -31.76 15.16 4.00
CA SER A 505 -31.59 14.58 2.66
C SER A 505 -31.45 15.61 1.53
N ASN A 506 -31.74 16.89 1.78
CA ASN A 506 -31.49 17.97 0.82
C ASN A 506 -30.05 18.50 0.89
N HIS A 507 -29.35 18.21 1.98
CA HIS A 507 -27.98 18.67 2.19
C HIS A 507 -26.99 17.62 1.66
N LEU A 508 -26.26 17.99 0.61
CA LEU A 508 -25.33 17.11 -0.12
C LEU A 508 -23.97 17.78 -0.26
N LEU A 509 -22.92 16.98 -0.21
CA LEU A 509 -21.54 17.39 -0.54
C LEU A 509 -21.01 16.55 -1.68
N THR A 510 -20.24 17.17 -2.58
CA THR A 510 -19.50 16.50 -3.64
C THR A 510 -18.15 17.18 -3.87
N TRP A 511 -17.27 16.52 -4.60
CA TRP A 511 -16.02 17.13 -5.07
C TRP A 511 -15.89 16.91 -6.57
N VAL A 512 -15.45 17.97 -7.25
CA VAL A 512 -15.20 17.98 -8.70
C VAL A 512 -13.82 18.56 -8.92
N ASN A 513 -12.92 17.81 -9.57
CA ASN A 513 -11.53 18.23 -9.80
C ASN A 513 -10.85 18.76 -8.52
N SER A 514 -11.04 18.04 -7.40
CA SER A 514 -10.50 18.38 -6.08
C SER A 514 -11.07 19.65 -5.41
N SER A 515 -12.12 20.24 -5.99
CA SER A 515 -12.88 21.34 -5.37
C SER A 515 -14.17 20.82 -4.74
N GLY A 516 -14.48 21.26 -3.52
CA GLY A 516 -15.72 20.93 -2.83
C GLY A 516 -16.92 21.72 -3.37
N PHE A 517 -18.08 21.10 -3.38
CA PHE A 517 -19.37 21.72 -3.69
C PHE A 517 -20.44 21.22 -2.72
N GLU A 518 -21.39 22.10 -2.44
CA GLU A 518 -22.53 21.87 -1.55
C GLU A 518 -23.84 22.10 -2.30
N SER A 519 -24.83 21.28 -2.02
CA SER A 519 -26.23 21.50 -2.37
C SER A 519 -27.08 21.44 -1.11
N THR A 520 -27.98 22.39 -0.92
CA THR A 520 -28.99 22.43 0.17
C THR A 520 -30.41 22.20 -0.35
N ASN A 521 -30.54 21.76 -1.60
CA ASN A 521 -31.83 21.54 -2.29
C ASN A 521 -31.90 20.18 -3.03
N GLY A 522 -31.23 19.17 -2.47
CA GLY A 522 -31.27 17.81 -2.99
C GLY A 522 -30.66 17.65 -4.37
N GLY A 523 -29.61 18.41 -4.69
CA GLY A 523 -28.88 18.34 -5.95
C GLY A 523 -29.50 19.18 -7.08
N THR A 524 -30.53 20.00 -6.81
CA THR A 524 -31.14 20.87 -7.83
C THR A 524 -30.13 21.93 -8.28
N SER A 525 -29.32 22.45 -7.36
CA SER A 525 -28.22 23.34 -7.66
C SER A 525 -27.07 23.16 -6.66
N TRP A 526 -25.87 23.52 -7.11
CA TRP A 526 -24.64 23.38 -6.33
C TRP A 526 -23.91 24.72 -6.25
N THR A 527 -23.30 24.99 -5.10
CA THR A 527 -22.44 26.15 -4.85
C THR A 527 -21.06 25.66 -4.38
N PRO A 528 -19.99 26.42 -4.67
CA PRO A 528 -18.67 26.09 -4.16
C PRO A 528 -18.69 25.98 -2.62
N PHE A 529 -18.08 24.90 -2.11
CA PHE A 529 -17.96 24.63 -0.69
C PHE A 529 -16.50 24.84 -0.26
N ALA A 530 -16.27 25.80 0.63
CA ALA A 530 -14.94 26.15 1.07
C ALA A 530 -14.38 25.06 2.00
N THR A 531 -13.33 24.39 1.56
CA THR A 531 -12.43 23.63 2.43
C THR A 531 -11.28 24.54 2.86
N THR A 532 -10.41 24.09 3.76
CA THR A 532 -9.25 24.90 4.21
C THR A 532 -8.41 25.36 3.00
N ALA A 533 -8.04 26.61 2.98
CA ALA A 533 -7.39 27.25 1.82
C ALA A 533 -6.19 26.47 1.28
N GLY A 534 -6.26 26.08 0.01
CA GLY A 534 -5.16 25.45 -0.75
C GLY A 534 -5.10 23.92 -0.68
N ARG A 535 -6.03 23.23 0.00
CA ARG A 535 -6.06 21.76 0.05
C ARG A 535 -7.08 21.18 -0.92
N GLN A 536 -6.68 20.17 -1.65
CA GLN A 536 -7.54 19.43 -2.56
C GLN A 536 -8.40 18.45 -1.77
N ALA A 537 -9.73 18.52 -1.92
CA ALA A 537 -10.64 17.53 -1.36
C ALA A 537 -10.53 16.23 -2.19
N ILE A 538 -10.21 15.12 -1.51
CA ILE A 538 -10.31 13.78 -2.09
C ILE A 538 -11.62 13.13 -1.68
N LEU A 539 -12.10 13.44 -0.46
CA LEU A 539 -13.36 12.93 0.06
C LEU A 539 -13.94 13.92 1.09
N LEU A 540 -15.21 14.24 0.90
CA LEU A 540 -16.03 14.98 1.87
C LEU A 540 -17.08 14.04 2.44
N ALA A 541 -17.25 13.99 3.76
CA ALA A 541 -18.19 13.09 4.41
C ALA A 541 -18.89 13.78 5.60
N PHE A 542 -20.21 13.61 5.70
CA PHE A 542 -20.96 13.94 6.89
C PHE A 542 -20.71 12.90 7.99
N ASP A 543 -20.66 13.38 9.24
CA ASP A 543 -20.66 12.50 10.40
C ASP A 543 -22.04 11.84 10.58
N PRO A 544 -22.13 10.49 10.60
CA PRO A 544 -23.42 9.82 10.69
C PRO A 544 -24.10 9.97 12.06
N SER A 545 -23.38 10.46 13.08
CA SER A 545 -23.86 10.55 14.47
C SER A 545 -24.12 11.98 14.95
N THR A 546 -23.56 13.00 14.28
CA THR A 546 -23.56 14.38 14.77
C THR A 546 -23.96 15.35 13.65
N PRO A 547 -25.11 16.00 13.76
CA PRO A 547 -25.55 16.99 12.78
C PRO A 547 -24.54 18.15 12.62
N GLY A 548 -24.32 18.58 11.37
CA GLY A 548 -23.42 19.69 11.04
C GLY A 548 -21.92 19.37 11.19
N ARG A 549 -21.55 18.15 11.57
CA ARG A 549 -20.16 17.71 11.56
C ARG A 549 -19.78 17.14 10.20
N ILE A 550 -18.69 17.65 9.64
CA ILE A 550 -18.18 17.27 8.33
C ILE A 550 -16.70 16.97 8.43
N TYR A 551 -16.25 15.99 7.67
CA TYR A 551 -14.84 15.66 7.49
C TYR A 551 -14.41 15.91 6.06
N ASN A 552 -13.20 16.44 5.89
CA ASN A 552 -12.48 16.57 4.64
C ASN A 552 -11.21 15.73 4.72
N SER A 553 -11.04 14.79 3.80
CA SER A 553 -9.80 14.04 3.64
C SER A 553 -9.08 14.50 2.38
N SER A 554 -7.81 14.87 2.52
CA SER A 554 -6.90 15.23 1.43
C SER A 554 -5.72 14.24 1.40
N SER A 555 -4.79 14.42 0.46
CA SER A 555 -3.61 13.54 0.33
C SER A 555 -2.66 13.57 1.54
N ASP A 556 -2.72 14.62 2.37
CA ASP A 556 -1.78 14.88 3.45
C ASP A 556 -2.43 15.26 4.78
N ALA A 557 -3.77 15.33 4.84
CA ALA A 557 -4.48 15.72 6.03
C ALA A 557 -5.91 15.21 6.10
N VAL A 558 -6.40 15.04 7.32
CA VAL A 558 -7.82 14.94 7.64
C VAL A 558 -8.21 16.14 8.49
N GLU A 559 -9.30 16.79 8.12
CA GLU A 559 -9.83 17.97 8.78
C GLU A 559 -11.28 17.71 9.19
N ARG A 560 -11.71 18.37 10.24
CA ARG A 560 -13.07 18.28 10.78
C ARG A 560 -13.67 19.67 10.93
N SER A 561 -14.90 19.85 10.49
CA SER A 561 -15.77 20.96 10.85
C SER A 561 -16.85 20.47 11.83
N ASN A 562 -17.27 21.32 12.76
CA ASN A 562 -18.39 21.07 13.67
C ASN A 562 -19.56 22.04 13.44
N ASP A 563 -19.49 22.90 12.43
CA ASP A 563 -20.41 24.03 12.18
C ASP A 563 -20.86 24.11 10.72
N GLY A 564 -20.95 22.96 10.05
CA GLY A 564 -21.38 22.87 8.64
C GLY A 564 -20.37 23.42 7.65
N GLY A 565 -19.05 23.30 7.94
CA GLY A 565 -17.99 23.70 7.02
C GLY A 565 -17.55 25.16 7.15
N LYS A 566 -18.07 25.92 8.14
CA LYS A 566 -17.70 27.34 8.33
C LYS A 566 -16.30 27.46 8.94
N THR A 567 -15.94 26.59 9.87
CA THR A 567 -14.59 26.50 10.45
C THR A 567 -14.06 25.09 10.41
N TRP A 568 -12.74 24.95 10.24
CA TRP A 568 -12.06 23.66 10.09
C TRP A 568 -10.93 23.49 11.09
N PHE A 569 -10.82 22.29 11.64
CA PHE A 569 -9.78 21.90 12.58
C PHE A 569 -9.02 20.69 12.03
N SER A 570 -7.69 20.73 12.05
CA SER A 570 -6.90 19.57 11.70
C SER A 570 -7.07 18.45 12.73
N VAL A 571 -7.34 17.25 12.26
CA VAL A 571 -7.32 16.00 13.03
C VAL A 571 -6.28 15.03 12.49
N SER A 572 -5.18 15.55 11.94
CA SER A 572 -4.14 14.79 11.25
C SER A 572 -3.00 14.30 12.14
N ALA A 573 -3.03 14.58 13.46
CA ALA A 573 -1.94 14.22 14.36
C ALA A 573 -1.64 12.71 14.32
N GLY A 574 -0.42 12.34 13.94
CA GLY A 574 0.02 10.95 13.82
C GLY A 574 -0.28 10.27 12.48
N LEU A 575 -1.02 10.90 11.58
CA LEU A 575 -1.33 10.36 10.27
C LEU A 575 -0.07 10.36 9.37
N GLY A 576 0.16 9.27 8.64
CA GLY A 576 1.25 9.17 7.66
C GLY A 576 1.00 10.01 6.41
N LYS A 577 2.01 10.15 5.56
CA LYS A 577 1.96 10.99 4.34
C LYS A 577 1.21 10.36 3.16
N SER A 578 0.86 9.09 3.24
CA SER A 578 0.29 8.30 2.13
C SER A 578 -1.04 7.65 2.54
N HIS A 579 -1.87 8.37 3.28
CA HIS A 579 -3.25 8.01 3.53
C HIS A 579 -4.14 8.76 2.53
N GLY A 580 -5.31 8.32 2.26
CA GLY A 580 -6.23 9.25 1.65
C GLY A 580 -7.10 8.78 0.50
N ASN A 581 -7.00 7.51 0.09
CA ASN A 581 -7.94 7.01 -0.91
C ASN A 581 -9.20 6.41 -0.28
N VAL A 582 -9.15 6.08 1.00
CA VAL A 582 -10.28 5.51 1.74
C VAL A 582 -10.39 6.18 3.10
N PHE A 583 -11.59 6.64 3.42
CA PHE A 583 -11.90 7.25 4.71
C PHE A 583 -13.29 6.80 5.15
N VAL A 584 -13.39 6.31 6.37
CA VAL A 584 -14.65 5.82 6.95
C VAL A 584 -14.82 6.37 8.36
N ILE A 585 -16.00 6.81 8.68
CA ILE A 585 -16.41 7.24 10.01
C ILE A 585 -17.17 6.08 10.64
N SER A 586 -16.87 5.72 11.90
CA SER A 586 -17.64 4.71 12.60
C SER A 586 -19.12 5.13 12.73
N PRO A 587 -20.07 4.19 12.80
CA PRO A 587 -21.50 4.51 12.90
C PRO A 587 -21.87 5.44 14.08
N THR A 588 -21.08 5.39 15.15
CA THR A 588 -21.24 6.25 16.34
C THR A 588 -20.45 7.55 16.27
N GLY A 589 -19.63 7.78 15.23
CA GLY A 589 -18.74 8.93 15.11
C GLY A 589 -17.55 8.95 16.08
N ASN A 590 -17.34 7.87 16.86
CA ASN A 590 -16.28 7.81 17.89
C ASN A 590 -14.90 7.47 17.31
N SER A 591 -14.84 6.92 16.10
CA SER A 591 -13.61 6.50 15.45
C SER A 591 -13.62 6.86 13.98
N LEU A 592 -12.43 7.18 13.46
CA LEU A 592 -12.17 7.38 12.04
C LEU A 592 -11.20 6.32 11.57
N PHE A 593 -11.40 5.85 10.36
CA PHE A 593 -10.53 4.89 9.70
C PHE A 593 -10.06 5.48 8.37
N ALA A 594 -8.77 5.40 8.11
CA ALA A 594 -8.19 5.82 6.85
C ALA A 594 -7.29 4.73 6.29
N GLY A 595 -7.29 4.58 4.97
CA GLY A 595 -6.45 3.64 4.27
C GLY A 595 -6.03 4.19 2.92
N GLY A 596 -5.06 3.56 2.26
CA GLY A 596 -4.60 4.04 0.97
C GLY A 596 -3.58 3.13 0.31
N ILE A 597 -2.99 3.62 -0.78
CA ILE A 597 -2.04 2.92 -1.63
C ILE A 597 -0.78 2.49 -0.85
N ASP A 598 -0.43 3.23 0.20
CA ASP A 598 0.88 3.16 0.82
C ASP A 598 0.87 2.59 2.25
N GLY A 599 -0.21 1.89 2.63
CA GLY A 599 -0.10 0.96 3.73
C GLY A 599 -1.10 1.04 4.87
N GLY A 600 -1.71 -0.08 5.16
CA GLY A 600 -2.47 -0.39 6.35
C GLY A 600 -3.74 0.40 6.58
N VAL A 601 -4.37 0.13 7.70
CA VAL A 601 -5.50 0.90 8.23
C VAL A 601 -5.00 1.78 9.38
N TRP A 602 -5.16 3.07 9.21
CA TRP A 602 -4.95 4.07 10.25
C TRP A 602 -6.25 4.23 11.03
N VAL A 603 -6.15 4.22 12.35
CA VAL A 603 -7.28 4.36 13.26
C VAL A 603 -7.09 5.62 14.11
N PHE A 604 -8.14 6.40 14.24
CA PHE A 604 -8.20 7.55 15.12
C PHE A 604 -9.39 7.40 16.07
N HIS A 605 -9.14 7.37 17.35
CA HIS A 605 -10.18 7.35 18.39
C HIS A 605 -10.27 8.74 19.03
N PHE A 606 -11.48 9.29 19.08
CA PHE A 606 -11.71 10.50 19.85
C PHE A 606 -11.64 10.22 21.35
N ALA A 607 -10.97 11.09 22.09
CA ALA A 607 -10.97 11.01 23.55
C ALA A 607 -12.43 11.06 24.07
N ARG A 608 -12.80 10.08 24.87
CA ARG A 608 -14.10 10.08 25.55
C ARG A 608 -14.13 11.30 26.49
N SER A 609 -15.10 12.21 26.31
CA SER A 609 -15.35 13.24 27.33
C SER A 609 -15.66 12.51 28.64
N ARG A 610 -14.79 12.65 29.65
CA ARG A 610 -15.11 12.19 31.00
C ARG A 610 -16.34 12.99 31.44
N ALA A 611 -17.48 12.33 31.55
CA ALA A 611 -18.59 12.90 32.29
C ALA A 611 -18.06 13.15 33.71
N VAL A 612 -17.89 14.43 34.07
CA VAL A 612 -17.65 14.79 35.46
C VAL A 612 -18.98 14.54 36.15
N VAL A 613 -19.09 13.42 36.84
CA VAL A 613 -20.18 13.16 37.76
C VAL A 613 -19.92 14.07 38.94
N HIS A 614 -20.70 15.16 39.03
CA HIS A 614 -20.77 16.03 40.21
C HIS A 614 -21.62 15.38 41.28
#